data_c8f2a0e4d80d5277feab7792dfdae247
#
_entry.id   c8f2a0e4d80d5277feab7792dfdae247
#
_cell.length_a   1.000
_cell.length_b   1.000
_cell.length_c   1.000
_cell.angle_alpha   90.00
_cell.angle_beta   90.00
_cell.angle_gamma   90.00
#
_symmetry.space_group_name_H-M   'P 1'
#
loop_
_entity.id
_entity.type
_entity.pdbx_description
1 polymer ?
#
loop_
_entity_poly.entity_id
_entity_poly.type
_entity_poly.pdbx_seq_one_letter_code
_entity_poly.pdbx_strand_id
1 'polypeptide(L)'
;KALAERALNAEMDHHLGHDDQTGNSRNGYGRKTVATDTGKIEIEVPRDRQGSFDPQLIAKYQRRFPGFDDKIISMYARGMSTREITGHLRDLYGIDVSPDLISTVTDAVLEEVAAWQARPLDPAYPLVFFDAIRVKIRDEGMVRNKAFHIALGVRADGGKEVLGLWLE
;
A
#
# COMPACT_ATOMS: atom_id res chain seq x y z
N LYS A 1 7.09 -5.24 -18.00
CA LYS A 1 6.56 -4.34 -19.01
C LYS A 1 5.76 -5.11 -20.07
N ALA A 2 6.39 -5.92 -20.92
CA ALA A 2 5.75 -6.62 -22.05
C ALA A 2 4.50 -7.42 -21.65
N LEU A 3 4.51 -8.08 -20.49
CA LEU A 3 3.35 -8.84 -20.01
C LEU A 3 2.16 -7.92 -19.70
N ALA A 4 2.38 -6.80 -19.02
CA ALA A 4 1.34 -5.84 -18.71
C ALA A 4 0.73 -5.20 -19.98
N GLU A 5 1.57 -4.85 -20.96
CA GLU A 5 1.11 -4.30 -22.24
C GLU A 5 0.30 -5.33 -23.05
N ARG A 6 0.69 -6.61 -23.00
CA ARG A 6 -0.09 -7.69 -23.63
C ARG A 6 -1.45 -7.88 -22.94
N ALA A 7 -1.50 -7.86 -21.63
CA ALA A 7 -2.76 -7.98 -20.88
C ALA A 7 -3.69 -6.80 -21.17
N LEU A 8 -3.17 -5.56 -21.14
CA LEU A 8 -3.94 -4.37 -21.51
C LEU A 8 -4.50 -4.43 -22.96
N ASN A 9 -3.74 -5.00 -23.89
CA ASN A 9 -4.21 -5.20 -25.24
C ASN A 9 -5.33 -6.25 -25.32
N ALA A 10 -5.24 -7.34 -24.54
CA ALA A 10 -6.29 -8.34 -24.45
C ALA A 10 -7.58 -7.77 -23.80
N GLU A 11 -7.46 -6.94 -22.76
CA GLU A 11 -8.60 -6.22 -22.19
C GLU A 11 -9.27 -5.30 -23.22
N MET A 12 -8.47 -4.58 -24.04
CA MET A 12 -8.99 -3.75 -25.12
C MET A 12 -9.71 -4.57 -26.21
N ASP A 13 -9.17 -5.71 -26.60
CA ASP A 13 -9.81 -6.59 -27.59
C ASP A 13 -11.14 -7.13 -27.07
N HIS A 14 -11.18 -7.51 -25.79
CA HIS A 14 -12.40 -7.92 -25.14
C HIS A 14 -13.44 -6.78 -25.06
N HIS A 15 -12.99 -5.57 -24.70
CA HIS A 15 -13.85 -4.38 -24.64
C HIS A 15 -14.48 -4.07 -26.00
N LEU A 16 -13.69 -4.05 -27.07
CA LEU A 16 -14.18 -3.77 -28.42
C LEU A 16 -15.03 -4.92 -29.00
N GLY A 17 -14.74 -6.18 -28.67
CA GLY A 17 -15.54 -7.34 -29.11
C GLY A 17 -16.94 -7.39 -28.48
N HIS A 18 -17.16 -6.77 -27.32
CA HIS A 18 -18.49 -6.60 -26.72
C HIS A 18 -19.26 -5.41 -27.29
N ASP A 19 -18.57 -4.49 -27.98
CA ASP A 19 -19.11 -3.20 -28.41
C ASP A 19 -19.34 -3.13 -29.94
N ASP A 20 -19.44 -4.28 -30.60
CA ASP A 20 -19.63 -4.41 -32.07
C ASP A 20 -20.81 -3.59 -32.62
N GLN A 21 -21.76 -3.19 -31.77
CA GLN A 21 -22.93 -2.39 -32.18
C GLN A 21 -22.71 -0.87 -32.14
N THR A 22 -21.64 -0.38 -31.49
CA THR A 22 -21.40 1.06 -31.31
C THR A 22 -20.42 1.65 -32.31
N GLY A 23 -19.76 0.84 -33.14
CA GLY A 23 -18.75 1.28 -34.10
C GLY A 23 -17.49 1.86 -33.45
N ASN A 24 -17.24 1.51 -32.19
CA ASN A 24 -16.02 1.88 -31.48
C ASN A 24 -14.81 1.17 -32.11
N SER A 25 -13.64 1.78 -32.03
CA SER A 25 -12.41 1.25 -32.64
C SER A 25 -11.16 1.67 -31.85
N ARG A 26 -10.07 0.94 -32.04
CA ARG A 26 -8.78 1.32 -31.46
C ARG A 26 -8.34 2.71 -31.91
N ASN A 27 -7.79 3.51 -31.01
CA ASN A 27 -7.30 4.86 -31.24
C ASN A 27 -5.87 5.07 -30.72
N GLY A 28 -4.96 4.17 -31.11
CA GLY A 28 -3.56 4.22 -30.74
C GLY A 28 -3.32 3.92 -29.25
N TYR A 29 -2.23 4.47 -28.72
CA TYR A 29 -1.76 4.22 -27.36
C TYR A 29 -1.47 5.53 -26.62
N GLY A 30 -1.70 5.51 -25.33
CA GLY A 30 -1.19 6.53 -24.39
C GLY A 30 0.01 5.97 -23.64
N ARG A 31 0.94 6.83 -23.24
CA ARG A 31 2.05 6.46 -22.37
C ARG A 31 1.73 6.76 -20.93
N LYS A 32 2.09 5.84 -20.04
CA LYS A 32 1.85 5.95 -18.62
C LYS A 32 3.07 5.43 -17.86
N THR A 33 3.57 6.24 -16.94
CA THR A 33 4.63 5.82 -16.03
C THR A 33 4.01 5.34 -14.73
N VAL A 34 4.39 4.13 -14.31
CA VAL A 34 3.90 3.50 -13.07
C VAL A 34 5.10 3.14 -12.20
N ALA A 35 5.00 3.47 -10.91
CA ALA A 35 5.98 3.07 -9.90
C ALA A 35 5.72 1.62 -9.49
N THR A 36 6.78 0.83 -9.42
CA THR A 36 6.77 -0.56 -8.99
C THR A 36 7.75 -0.75 -7.83
N ASP A 37 7.75 -1.91 -7.23
CA ASP A 37 8.72 -2.31 -6.20
C ASP A 37 10.18 -2.33 -6.70
N THR A 38 10.40 -2.38 -8.00
CA THR A 38 11.72 -2.43 -8.64
C THR A 38 12.11 -1.15 -9.37
N GLY A 39 11.26 -0.14 -9.41
CA GLY A 39 11.51 1.14 -10.07
C GLY A 39 10.35 1.63 -10.93
N LYS A 40 10.58 2.69 -11.70
CA LYS A 40 9.59 3.22 -12.67
C LYS A 40 9.57 2.38 -13.94
N ILE A 41 8.39 2.05 -14.41
CA ILE A 41 8.19 1.48 -15.73
C ILE A 41 7.28 2.39 -16.56
N GLU A 42 7.67 2.65 -17.80
CA GLU A 42 6.80 3.28 -18.79
C GLU A 42 6.08 2.18 -19.58
N ILE A 43 4.77 2.23 -19.62
CA ILE A 43 3.89 1.29 -20.30
C ILE A 43 3.05 2.02 -21.35
N GLU A 44 2.72 1.32 -22.41
CA GLU A 44 1.77 1.75 -23.43
C GLU A 44 0.38 1.18 -23.10
N VAL A 45 -0.58 2.09 -22.91
CA VAL A 45 -1.97 1.74 -22.62
C VAL A 45 -2.79 1.99 -23.88
N PRO A 46 -3.51 0.98 -24.41
CA PRO A 46 -4.33 1.15 -25.58
C PRO A 46 -5.49 2.11 -25.29
N ARG A 47 -5.95 2.80 -26.32
CA ARG A 47 -7.06 3.74 -26.26
C ARG A 47 -8.08 3.39 -27.32
N ASP A 48 -9.34 3.60 -27.01
CA ASP A 48 -10.45 3.53 -27.94
C ASP A 48 -10.87 4.92 -28.43
N ARG A 49 -11.63 4.97 -29.51
CA ARG A 49 -12.05 6.23 -30.15
C ARG A 49 -13.08 6.97 -29.31
N GLN A 50 -13.91 6.27 -28.59
CA GLN A 50 -14.95 6.86 -27.73
C GLN A 50 -14.46 7.22 -26.34
N GLY A 51 -13.27 6.76 -25.93
CA GLY A 51 -12.69 6.99 -24.59
C GLY A 51 -13.40 6.20 -23.48
N SER A 52 -14.18 5.20 -23.85
CA SER A 52 -14.97 4.39 -22.93
C SER A 52 -14.17 3.25 -22.29
N PHE A 53 -13.02 2.86 -22.87
CA PHE A 53 -12.17 1.82 -22.32
C PHE A 53 -11.66 2.17 -20.93
N ASP A 54 -11.94 1.30 -19.95
CA ASP A 54 -11.47 1.42 -18.58
C ASP A 54 -10.70 0.14 -18.19
N PRO A 55 -9.35 0.17 -18.29
CA PRO A 55 -8.53 -0.99 -18.03
C PRO A 55 -8.60 -1.41 -16.56
N GLN A 56 -8.79 -2.69 -16.29
CA GLN A 56 -8.88 -3.27 -14.96
C GLN A 56 -7.49 -3.56 -14.35
N LEU A 57 -6.55 -4.01 -15.19
CA LEU A 57 -5.20 -4.35 -14.72
C LEU A 57 -4.44 -3.14 -14.17
N ILE A 58 -4.58 -1.99 -14.82
CA ILE A 58 -3.95 -0.73 -14.43
C ILE A 58 -4.97 0.38 -14.65
N ALA A 59 -5.78 0.65 -13.65
CA ALA A 59 -6.89 1.59 -13.71
C ALA A 59 -6.46 2.99 -14.20
N LYS A 60 -7.40 3.72 -14.80
CA LYS A 60 -7.17 5.15 -15.13
C LYS A 60 -6.63 5.86 -13.89
N TYR A 61 -5.63 6.71 -14.05
CA TYR A 61 -4.99 7.49 -12.97
C TYR A 61 -4.16 6.68 -11.94
N GLN A 62 -4.20 5.37 -11.93
CA GLN A 62 -3.30 4.57 -11.11
C GLN A 62 -1.84 4.78 -11.55
N ARG A 63 -0.98 5.25 -10.66
CA ARG A 63 0.44 5.53 -10.94
C ARG A 63 1.40 4.64 -10.15
N ARG A 64 0.86 3.72 -9.36
CA ARG A 64 1.62 2.82 -8.49
C ARG A 64 0.99 1.43 -8.50
N PHE A 65 1.83 0.42 -8.43
CA PHE A 65 1.38 -0.94 -8.14
C PHE A 65 1.29 -1.15 -6.61
N PRO A 66 0.43 -2.06 -6.14
CA PRO A 66 0.25 -2.33 -4.70
C PRO A 66 1.57 -2.62 -3.97
N GLY A 67 2.47 -3.43 -4.52
CA GLY A 67 3.76 -3.75 -3.94
C GLY A 67 4.70 -2.55 -3.70
N PHE A 68 4.43 -1.39 -4.33
CA PHE A 68 5.15 -0.16 -4.06
C PHE A 68 4.77 0.44 -2.70
N ASP A 69 3.48 0.44 -2.39
CA ASP A 69 2.98 0.95 -1.12
C ASP A 69 3.44 0.04 0.04
N ASP A 70 3.43 -1.29 -0.13
CA ASP A 70 3.98 -2.26 0.84
C ASP A 70 5.46 -2.00 1.15
N LYS A 71 6.24 -1.59 0.15
CA LYS A 71 7.63 -1.23 0.34
C LYS A 71 7.81 0.03 1.20
N ILE A 72 6.97 1.04 0.99
CA ILE A 72 6.94 2.24 1.83
C ILE A 72 6.61 1.86 3.28
N ILE A 73 5.57 1.07 3.49
CA ILE A 73 5.15 0.58 4.81
C ILE A 73 6.29 -0.19 5.49
N SER A 74 6.96 -1.08 4.76
CA SER A 74 8.11 -1.84 5.29
C SER A 74 9.27 -0.97 5.73
N MET A 75 9.60 0.08 4.98
CA MET A 75 10.65 1.04 5.35
C MET A 75 10.24 1.86 6.58
N TYR A 76 9.00 2.32 6.63
CA TYR A 76 8.45 3.06 7.76
C TYR A 76 8.41 2.22 9.04
N ALA A 77 7.98 0.96 8.95
CA ALA A 77 7.97 0.01 10.06
C ALA A 77 9.37 -0.29 10.62
N ARG A 78 10.43 -0.09 9.82
CA ARG A 78 11.83 -0.18 10.28
C ARG A 78 12.35 1.11 10.93
N GLY A 79 11.50 2.11 11.10
CA GLY A 79 11.82 3.36 11.77
C GLY A 79 12.37 4.47 10.87
N MET A 80 12.32 4.31 9.54
CA MET A 80 12.74 5.36 8.63
C MET A 80 11.74 6.52 8.65
N SER A 81 12.25 7.74 8.73
CA SER A 81 11.43 8.94 8.58
C SER A 81 10.94 9.13 7.14
N THR A 82 9.88 9.91 6.93
CA THR A 82 9.35 10.23 5.59
C THR A 82 10.41 10.80 4.65
N ARG A 83 11.34 11.60 5.18
CA ARG A 83 12.46 12.17 4.39
C ARG A 83 13.47 11.11 3.97
N GLU A 84 13.82 10.20 4.86
CA GLU A 84 14.75 9.09 4.57
C GLU A 84 14.13 8.16 3.53
N ILE A 85 12.83 7.84 3.64
CA ILE A 85 12.12 7.03 2.64
C ILE A 85 12.14 7.72 1.27
N THR A 86 11.84 9.03 1.22
CA THR A 86 11.89 9.81 -0.03
C THR A 86 13.28 9.78 -0.65
N GLY A 87 14.33 10.01 0.14
CA GLY A 87 15.72 9.92 -0.31
C GLY A 87 16.08 8.53 -0.82
N HIS A 88 15.75 7.50 -0.07
CA HIS A 88 16.01 6.10 -0.41
C HIS A 88 15.35 5.66 -1.72
N LEU A 89 14.07 6.04 -1.92
CA LEU A 89 13.34 5.74 -3.16
C LEU A 89 13.93 6.47 -4.37
N ARG A 90 14.40 7.70 -4.20
CA ARG A 90 15.09 8.44 -5.26
C ARG A 90 16.43 7.81 -5.61
N ASP A 91 17.24 7.54 -4.61
CA ASP A 91 18.65 7.11 -4.81
C ASP A 91 18.73 5.68 -5.37
N LEU A 92 17.90 4.77 -4.90
CA LEU A 92 17.96 3.36 -5.32
C LEU A 92 17.03 3.01 -6.50
N TYR A 93 15.89 3.68 -6.60
CA TYR A 93 14.85 3.31 -7.58
C TYR A 93 14.57 4.41 -8.61
N GLY A 94 15.20 5.57 -8.48
CA GLY A 94 14.95 6.73 -9.35
C GLY A 94 13.50 7.23 -9.27
N ILE A 95 12.83 7.00 -8.13
CA ILE A 95 11.42 7.36 -7.94
C ILE A 95 11.34 8.58 -7.03
N ASP A 96 10.88 9.70 -7.57
CA ASP A 96 10.53 10.89 -6.77
C ASP A 96 9.12 10.74 -6.22
N VAL A 97 8.99 10.82 -4.90
CA VAL A 97 7.73 10.82 -4.17
C VAL A 97 7.70 11.99 -3.21
N SER A 98 6.51 12.52 -2.95
CA SER A 98 6.35 13.56 -1.94
C SER A 98 6.30 12.95 -0.53
N PRO A 99 6.73 13.69 0.51
CA PRO A 99 6.51 13.27 1.90
C PRO A 99 5.03 13.02 2.21
N ASP A 100 4.13 13.80 1.61
CA ASP A 100 2.67 13.65 1.78
C ASP A 100 2.18 12.30 1.26
N LEU A 101 2.76 11.81 0.16
CA LEU A 101 2.42 10.48 -0.33
C LEU A 101 2.83 9.40 0.69
N ILE A 102 4.03 9.53 1.27
CA ILE A 102 4.49 8.57 2.31
C ILE A 102 3.51 8.59 3.49
N SER A 103 3.13 9.78 3.97
CA SER A 103 2.15 9.92 5.05
C SER A 103 0.81 9.28 4.67
N THR A 104 0.28 9.55 3.48
CA THR A 104 -0.99 8.95 3.02
C THR A 104 -0.93 7.42 3.01
N VAL A 105 0.18 6.83 2.53
CA VAL A 105 0.36 5.36 2.49
C VAL A 105 0.46 4.79 3.91
N THR A 106 1.16 5.47 4.82
CA THR A 106 1.30 4.99 6.20
C THR A 106 0.02 5.21 7.02
N ASP A 107 -0.73 6.26 6.76
CA ASP A 107 -2.01 6.52 7.43
C ASP A 107 -3.08 5.48 7.07
N ALA A 108 -3.05 4.95 5.85
CA ALA A 108 -3.96 3.86 5.43
C ALA A 108 -3.80 2.60 6.31
N VAL A 109 -2.60 2.35 6.85
CA VAL A 109 -2.35 1.22 7.77
C VAL A 109 -3.04 1.41 9.12
N LEU A 110 -3.33 2.65 9.53
CA LEU A 110 -3.99 2.93 10.81
C LEU A 110 -5.39 2.32 10.89
N GLU A 111 -6.13 2.27 9.78
CA GLU A 111 -7.44 1.63 9.71
C GLU A 111 -7.32 0.11 9.91
N GLU A 112 -6.32 -0.52 9.31
CA GLU A 112 -6.05 -1.95 9.50
C GLU A 112 -5.62 -2.25 10.93
N VAL A 113 -4.77 -1.41 11.52
CA VAL A 113 -4.36 -1.51 12.94
C VAL A 113 -5.57 -1.36 13.85
N ALA A 114 -6.46 -0.41 13.59
CA ALA A 114 -7.68 -0.22 14.38
C ALA A 114 -8.62 -1.45 14.27
N ALA A 115 -8.81 -1.98 13.08
CA ALA A 115 -9.60 -3.19 12.85
C ALA A 115 -8.97 -4.41 13.56
N TRP A 116 -7.65 -4.56 13.46
CA TRP A 116 -6.91 -5.61 14.17
C TRP A 116 -7.05 -5.46 15.70
N GLN A 117 -6.95 -4.26 16.23
CA GLN A 117 -7.10 -3.96 17.66
C GLN A 117 -8.51 -4.29 18.17
N ALA A 118 -9.53 -4.09 17.33
CA ALA A 118 -10.93 -4.35 17.67
C ALA A 118 -11.39 -5.79 17.36
N ARG A 119 -10.51 -6.65 16.84
CA ARG A 119 -10.88 -8.02 16.48
C ARG A 119 -11.30 -8.84 17.70
N PRO A 120 -12.19 -9.82 17.54
CA PRO A 120 -12.50 -10.76 18.61
C PRO A 120 -11.24 -11.58 18.96
N LEU A 121 -11.00 -11.74 20.25
CA LEU A 121 -9.94 -12.59 20.78
C LEU A 121 -10.45 -14.02 21.00
N ASP A 122 -9.52 -14.98 21.11
CA ASP A 122 -9.87 -16.33 21.49
C ASP A 122 -10.53 -16.36 22.88
N PRO A 123 -11.42 -17.34 23.17
CA PRO A 123 -12.18 -17.40 24.43
C PRO A 123 -11.32 -17.52 25.68
N ALA A 124 -10.08 -18.03 25.56
CA ALA A 124 -9.21 -18.23 26.69
C ALA A 124 -7.72 -18.17 26.35
N TYR A 125 -6.97 -17.46 27.15
CA TYR A 125 -5.51 -17.44 27.14
C TYR A 125 -5.02 -17.87 28.53
N PRO A 126 -4.44 -19.09 28.68
CA PRO A 126 -3.90 -19.57 29.95
C PRO A 126 -2.85 -18.66 30.58
N LEU A 127 -2.09 -17.95 29.72
CA LEU A 127 -1.08 -16.99 30.18
C LEU A 127 -1.23 -15.71 29.37
N VAL A 128 -1.17 -14.59 30.08
CA VAL A 128 -1.13 -13.24 29.48
C VAL A 128 0.04 -12.48 30.10
N PHE A 129 0.89 -11.93 29.24
CA PHE A 129 1.99 -11.06 29.64
C PHE A 129 1.64 -9.63 29.28
N PHE A 130 1.88 -8.72 30.22
CA PHE A 130 1.81 -7.27 29.99
C PHE A 130 3.22 -6.69 30.10
N ASP A 131 3.61 -5.90 29.12
CA ASP A 131 4.86 -5.19 29.12
C ASP A 131 4.64 -3.73 28.70
N ALA A 132 5.56 -2.85 29.06
CA ALA A 132 5.51 -1.45 28.70
C ALA A 132 6.88 -0.94 28.25
N ILE A 133 6.92 -0.41 27.04
CA ILE A 133 8.12 0.20 26.45
C ILE A 133 7.96 1.72 26.52
N ARG A 134 8.94 2.42 27.07
CA ARG A 134 8.96 3.89 27.05
C ARG A 134 9.52 4.38 25.72
N VAL A 135 8.74 5.18 25.01
CA VAL A 135 9.09 5.74 23.70
C VAL A 135 8.97 7.25 23.72
N LYS A 136 9.82 7.92 22.93
CA LYS A 136 9.73 9.36 22.73
C LYS A 136 8.81 9.63 21.55
N ILE A 137 7.68 10.26 21.81
CA ILE A 137 6.68 10.61 20.80
C ILE A 137 6.60 12.13 20.71
N ARG A 138 6.56 12.65 19.48
CA ARG A 138 6.25 14.06 19.25
C ARG A 138 4.73 14.20 19.20
N ASP A 139 4.19 14.92 20.18
CA ASP A 139 2.79 15.21 20.33
C ASP A 139 2.62 16.72 20.48
N GLU A 140 1.76 17.35 19.69
CA GLU A 140 1.55 18.80 19.65
C GLU A 140 2.85 19.64 19.55
N GLY A 141 3.82 19.19 18.77
CA GLY A 141 5.11 19.86 18.58
C GLY A 141 6.14 19.62 19.68
N MET A 142 5.79 18.98 20.79
CA MET A 142 6.68 18.65 21.90
C MET A 142 7.01 17.15 21.92
N VAL A 143 8.25 16.82 22.30
CA VAL A 143 8.67 15.43 22.49
C VAL A 143 8.40 15.03 23.94
N ARG A 144 7.50 14.06 24.12
CA ARG A 144 7.15 13.49 25.44
C ARG A 144 7.55 12.02 25.51
N ASN A 145 7.93 11.57 26.70
CA ASN A 145 8.09 10.14 26.97
C ASN A 145 6.70 9.58 27.28
N LYS A 146 6.22 8.67 26.44
CA LYS A 146 4.95 7.96 26.64
C LYS A 146 5.22 6.46 26.84
N ALA A 147 4.37 5.80 27.60
CA ALA A 147 4.42 4.36 27.74
C ALA A 147 3.59 3.70 26.62
N PHE A 148 4.21 2.75 25.93
CA PHE A 148 3.55 1.93 24.93
C PHE A 148 3.36 0.53 25.55
N HIS A 149 2.11 0.21 25.88
CA HIS A 149 1.73 -1.03 26.53
C HIS A 149 1.44 -2.12 25.50
N ILE A 150 1.93 -3.33 25.77
CA ILE A 150 1.74 -4.52 24.91
C ILE A 150 1.14 -5.62 25.78
N ALA A 151 0.08 -6.26 25.30
CA ALA A 151 -0.42 -7.49 25.87
C ALA A 151 -0.13 -8.67 24.93
N LEU A 152 0.51 -9.71 25.43
CA LEU A 152 0.83 -10.94 24.74
C LEU A 152 0.09 -12.13 25.37
N GLY A 153 -0.77 -12.79 24.63
CA GLY A 153 -1.46 -14.00 25.04
C GLY A 153 -0.75 -15.26 24.58
N VAL A 154 -0.78 -16.29 25.41
CA VAL A 154 -0.36 -17.65 25.02
C VAL A 154 -1.59 -18.52 24.99
N ARG A 155 -1.88 -19.12 23.85
CA ARG A 155 -3.00 -20.04 23.65
C ARG A 155 -2.71 -21.41 24.27
N ALA A 156 -3.73 -22.24 24.42
CA ALA A 156 -3.60 -23.59 24.99
C ALA A 156 -2.68 -24.52 24.15
N ASP A 157 -2.53 -24.26 22.86
CA ASP A 157 -1.61 -24.95 21.95
C ASP A 157 -0.15 -24.48 22.05
N GLY A 158 0.11 -23.46 22.89
CA GLY A 158 1.42 -22.82 23.02
C GLY A 158 1.68 -21.68 22.01
N GLY A 159 0.76 -21.43 21.10
CA GLY A 159 0.84 -20.31 20.16
C GLY A 159 0.82 -18.97 20.89
N LYS A 160 1.68 -18.04 20.47
CA LYS A 160 1.75 -16.68 21.03
C LYS A 160 1.06 -15.70 20.10
N GLU A 161 0.30 -14.79 20.69
CA GLU A 161 -0.46 -13.78 19.96
C GLU A 161 -0.39 -12.42 20.68
N VAL A 162 -0.16 -11.36 19.93
CA VAL A 162 -0.30 -9.99 20.47
C VAL A 162 -1.79 -9.67 20.57
N LEU A 163 -2.28 -9.47 21.79
CA LEU A 163 -3.70 -9.22 22.05
C LEU A 163 -4.09 -7.78 21.77
N GLY A 164 -3.18 -6.84 22.04
CA GLY A 164 -3.42 -5.42 21.81
C GLY A 164 -2.21 -4.57 22.15
N LEU A 165 -2.29 -3.30 21.70
CA LEU A 165 -1.27 -2.28 21.84
C LEU A 165 -1.96 -0.98 22.30
N TRP A 166 -1.44 -0.32 23.32
CA TRP A 166 -2.02 0.93 23.84
C TRP A 166 -0.93 1.96 24.13
N LEU A 167 -1.20 3.18 23.75
CA LEU A 167 -0.36 4.34 24.04
C LEU A 167 -1.00 5.15 25.16
N GLU A 168 -0.19 5.48 26.20
CA GLU A 168 -0.59 6.35 27.30
C GLU A 168 -0.64 7.83 26.85
#